data_81a01f7e93bf69972111df8d7005872d
#
_entry.id   81a01f7e93bf69972111df8d7005872d
#
_cell.length_a   1.000
_cell.length_b   1.000
_cell.length_c   1.000
_cell.angle_alpha   90.00
_cell.angle_beta   90.00
_cell.angle_gamma   90.00
#
_symmetry.space_group_name_H-M   'P 1'
#
loop_
_entity.id
_entity.type
_entity.pdbx_description
1 polymer ?
#
loop_
_entity_poly.entity_id
_entity_poly.type
_entity_poly.pdbx_seq_one_letter_code
_entity_poly.pdbx_strand_id
1 'polypeptide(L)'
;GSSRSAGRKYTFRGKEIEVKLLQHNDDFKGVDIAFTSAGGGTSIEYAETITKHGAVMIDNSSAFRMDNDVPLVVPEVNAADALNRPRGIIANPNCTTIQMVVALKAIENLSHIKRVHVSTYQAASGAGATAMAELVKQYEQLLKGEEPTVEKFAYQLAYNVIPHVDVFTDNGYTKEEMKMYNETRKIMH
;
A
#
# COMPACT_ATOMS: atom_id res chain seq x y z
N GLY A 1 -5.46 -14.30 -9.40
CA GLY A 1 -4.83 -14.72 -8.14
C GLY A 1 -3.57 -15.55 -8.36
N SER A 2 -2.86 -15.92 -7.28
CA SER A 2 -1.71 -16.82 -7.34
C SER A 2 -2.16 -18.27 -7.53
N SER A 3 -1.20 -19.19 -7.79
CA SER A 3 -1.47 -20.64 -7.87
C SER A 3 -2.15 -21.23 -6.61
N ARG A 4 -1.92 -20.61 -5.43
CA ARG A 4 -2.55 -21.03 -4.16
C ARG A 4 -4.05 -20.67 -4.07
N SER A 5 -4.51 -19.70 -4.84
CA SER A 5 -5.88 -19.19 -4.80
C SER A 5 -6.67 -19.44 -6.08
N ALA A 6 -5.99 -19.79 -7.18
CA ALA A 6 -6.65 -20.13 -8.45
C ALA A 6 -7.64 -21.30 -8.26
N GLY A 7 -8.79 -21.20 -8.92
CA GLY A 7 -9.90 -22.14 -8.80
C GLY A 7 -10.80 -21.94 -7.57
N ARG A 8 -10.42 -21.11 -6.60
CA ARG A 8 -11.33 -20.77 -5.49
C ARG A 8 -12.50 -19.94 -6.01
N LYS A 9 -13.65 -20.13 -5.39
CA LYS A 9 -14.88 -19.45 -5.77
C LYS A 9 -15.32 -18.51 -4.66
N TYR A 10 -15.76 -17.33 -5.06
CA TYR A 10 -16.29 -16.29 -4.17
C TYR A 10 -17.62 -15.78 -4.71
N THR A 11 -18.57 -15.51 -3.82
CA THR A 11 -19.84 -14.90 -4.19
C THR A 11 -19.71 -13.39 -4.16
N PHE A 12 -19.98 -12.74 -5.29
CA PHE A 12 -20.05 -11.29 -5.40
C PHE A 12 -21.36 -10.87 -6.07
N ARG A 13 -22.15 -10.04 -5.41
CA ARG A 13 -23.48 -9.59 -5.86
C ARG A 13 -24.40 -10.74 -6.30
N GLY A 14 -24.40 -11.85 -5.53
CA GLY A 14 -25.20 -13.04 -5.79
C GLY A 14 -24.71 -13.93 -6.95
N LYS A 15 -23.56 -13.62 -7.55
CA LYS A 15 -22.93 -14.42 -8.60
C LYS A 15 -21.67 -15.10 -8.05
N GLU A 16 -21.50 -16.36 -8.38
CA GLU A 16 -20.27 -17.09 -8.09
C GLU A 16 -19.19 -16.68 -9.11
N ILE A 17 -18.03 -16.28 -8.60
CA ILE A 17 -16.87 -15.87 -9.39
C ILE A 17 -15.69 -16.73 -9.01
N GLU A 18 -15.09 -17.40 -10.01
CA GLU A 18 -13.89 -18.20 -9.84
C GLU A 18 -12.62 -17.33 -9.98
N VAL A 19 -11.67 -17.55 -9.08
CA VAL A 19 -10.36 -16.87 -9.13
C VAL A 19 -9.52 -17.50 -10.24
N LYS A 20 -9.24 -16.72 -11.27
CA LYS A 20 -8.30 -17.11 -12.34
C LYS A 20 -6.85 -17.02 -11.86
N LEU A 21 -5.98 -17.87 -12.38
CA LEU A 21 -4.54 -17.72 -12.23
C LEU A 21 -4.08 -16.45 -12.97
N LEU A 22 -3.30 -15.61 -12.30
CA LEU A 22 -2.71 -14.43 -12.93
C LEU A 22 -1.58 -14.90 -13.86
N GLN A 23 -1.67 -14.54 -15.15
CA GLN A 23 -0.75 -14.94 -16.22
C GLN A 23 -0.63 -13.82 -17.25
N HIS A 24 0.41 -13.87 -18.07
CA HIS A 24 0.58 -13.00 -19.24
C HIS A 24 -0.32 -13.48 -20.39
N ASN A 25 -1.58 -13.11 -20.35
CA ASN A 25 -2.60 -13.46 -21.32
C ASN A 25 -3.54 -12.28 -21.59
N ASP A 26 -4.69 -12.54 -22.20
CA ASP A 26 -5.67 -11.51 -22.56
C ASP A 26 -6.87 -11.45 -21.58
N ASP A 27 -6.74 -11.95 -20.36
CA ASP A 27 -7.82 -11.93 -19.36
C ASP A 27 -8.25 -10.51 -18.95
N PHE A 28 -7.40 -9.50 -19.21
CA PHE A 28 -7.74 -8.09 -18.97
C PHE A 28 -8.42 -7.40 -20.17
N LYS A 29 -8.65 -8.11 -21.30
CA LYS A 29 -9.40 -7.55 -22.42
C LYS A 29 -10.85 -7.29 -22.01
N GLY A 30 -11.31 -6.04 -22.21
CA GLY A 30 -12.65 -5.60 -21.81
C GLY A 30 -12.78 -5.26 -20.32
N VAL A 31 -11.66 -5.19 -19.58
CA VAL A 31 -11.61 -4.67 -18.23
C VAL A 31 -11.33 -3.17 -18.30
N ASP A 32 -12.18 -2.36 -17.66
CA ASP A 32 -12.01 -0.90 -17.60
C ASP A 32 -11.02 -0.50 -16.49
N ILE A 33 -11.12 -1.13 -15.31
CA ILE A 33 -10.32 -0.82 -14.13
C ILE A 33 -9.82 -2.11 -13.48
N ALA A 34 -8.52 -2.16 -13.18
CA ALA A 34 -7.89 -3.26 -12.45
C ALA A 34 -7.24 -2.75 -11.16
N PHE A 35 -7.65 -3.29 -10.01
CA PHE A 35 -7.00 -3.02 -8.73
C PHE A 35 -5.88 -4.01 -8.47
N THR A 36 -4.68 -3.53 -8.15
CA THR A 36 -3.54 -4.36 -7.79
C THR A 36 -3.10 -4.11 -6.35
N SER A 37 -3.00 -5.20 -5.56
CA SER A 37 -2.60 -5.16 -4.16
C SER A 37 -1.88 -6.45 -3.74
N ALA A 38 -1.02 -6.96 -4.63
CA ALA A 38 -0.30 -8.23 -4.45
C ALA A 38 1.23 -8.04 -4.23
N GLY A 39 1.63 -6.80 -3.90
CA GLY A 39 3.02 -6.41 -3.71
C GLY A 39 3.70 -5.88 -4.98
N GLY A 40 4.78 -5.09 -4.78
CA GLY A 40 5.45 -4.34 -5.84
C GLY A 40 5.99 -5.21 -6.98
N GLY A 41 6.55 -6.38 -6.66
CA GLY A 41 7.04 -7.31 -7.68
C GLY A 41 5.95 -7.75 -8.66
N THR A 42 4.79 -8.15 -8.14
CA THR A 42 3.64 -8.52 -8.97
C THR A 42 3.12 -7.33 -9.78
N SER A 43 3.06 -6.14 -9.19
CA SER A 43 2.62 -4.94 -9.89
C SER A 43 3.54 -4.60 -11.06
N ILE A 44 4.87 -4.66 -10.87
CA ILE A 44 5.86 -4.42 -11.94
C ILE A 44 5.73 -5.46 -13.05
N GLU A 45 5.68 -6.74 -12.69
CA GLU A 45 5.64 -7.86 -13.63
C GLU A 45 4.40 -7.81 -14.53
N TYR A 46 3.23 -7.48 -13.97
CA TYR A 46 1.96 -7.55 -14.70
C TYR A 46 1.41 -6.22 -15.19
N ALA A 47 2.07 -5.08 -14.91
CA ALA A 47 1.57 -3.76 -15.29
C ALA A 47 1.23 -3.66 -16.80
N GLU A 48 2.15 -4.05 -17.67
CA GLU A 48 1.94 -4.04 -19.12
C GLU A 48 0.81 -5.00 -19.53
N THR A 49 0.78 -6.20 -18.95
CA THR A 49 -0.29 -7.17 -19.23
C THR A 49 -1.66 -6.62 -18.89
N ILE A 50 -1.77 -5.85 -17.80
CA ILE A 50 -3.02 -5.24 -17.35
C ILE A 50 -3.42 -4.09 -18.28
N THR A 51 -2.47 -3.22 -18.61
CA THR A 51 -2.77 -1.95 -19.30
C THR A 51 -2.80 -2.05 -20.83
N LYS A 52 -2.21 -3.08 -21.44
CA LYS A 52 -2.09 -3.25 -22.90
C LYS A 52 -3.42 -3.21 -23.65
N HIS A 53 -4.54 -3.52 -23.01
CA HIS A 53 -5.87 -3.50 -23.60
C HIS A 53 -6.71 -2.27 -23.19
N GLY A 54 -6.08 -1.27 -22.56
CA GLY A 54 -6.73 -0.01 -22.18
C GLY A 54 -7.30 0.00 -20.75
N ALA A 55 -7.15 -1.06 -19.98
CA ALA A 55 -7.52 -1.04 -18.58
C ALA A 55 -6.69 -0.02 -17.79
N VAL A 56 -7.33 0.73 -16.89
CA VAL A 56 -6.63 1.58 -15.92
C VAL A 56 -6.23 0.73 -14.72
N MET A 57 -4.93 0.61 -14.47
CA MET A 57 -4.39 -0.06 -13.30
C MET A 57 -4.34 0.90 -12.12
N ILE A 58 -5.03 0.59 -11.02
CA ILE A 58 -4.91 1.31 -9.75
C ILE A 58 -4.05 0.45 -8.82
N ASP A 59 -2.82 0.88 -8.58
CA ASP A 59 -1.82 0.11 -7.83
C ASP A 59 -1.67 0.56 -6.39
N ASN A 60 -1.91 -0.35 -5.45
CA ASN A 60 -1.75 -0.12 -4.02
C ASN A 60 -0.33 -0.42 -3.52
N SER A 61 0.56 -0.94 -4.37
CA SER A 61 1.95 -1.18 -3.98
C SER A 61 2.78 0.10 -3.99
N SER A 62 4.03 0.00 -3.55
CA SER A 62 4.97 1.13 -3.64
C SER A 62 5.72 1.20 -4.98
N ALA A 63 5.44 0.30 -5.92
CA ALA A 63 6.25 0.09 -7.12
C ALA A 63 6.37 1.33 -8.01
N PHE A 64 5.26 2.05 -8.19
CA PHE A 64 5.17 3.16 -9.16
C PHE A 64 4.99 4.52 -8.52
N ARG A 65 4.94 4.61 -7.19
CA ARG A 65 4.58 5.86 -6.48
C ARG A 65 5.47 7.03 -6.83
N MET A 66 6.77 6.78 -7.02
CA MET A 66 7.74 7.84 -7.30
C MET A 66 8.12 7.94 -8.76
N ASP A 67 7.52 7.16 -9.67
CA ASP A 67 7.74 7.27 -11.11
C ASP A 67 7.12 8.57 -11.64
N ASN A 68 7.88 9.35 -12.40
CA ASN A 68 7.44 10.67 -12.89
C ASN A 68 6.26 10.59 -13.89
N ASP A 69 6.12 9.46 -14.57
CA ASP A 69 5.09 9.18 -15.57
C ASP A 69 3.89 8.41 -15.02
N VAL A 70 3.83 8.26 -13.66
CA VAL A 70 2.70 7.66 -12.95
C VAL A 70 2.18 8.65 -11.92
N PRO A 71 0.92 9.09 -11.99
CA PRO A 71 0.34 9.96 -10.99
C PRO A 71 0.16 9.23 -9.66
N LEU A 72 0.50 9.91 -8.57
CA LEU A 72 0.28 9.48 -7.20
C LEU A 72 -0.92 10.24 -6.63
N VAL A 73 -2.05 9.58 -6.43
CA VAL A 73 -3.33 10.27 -6.29
C VAL A 73 -4.01 10.00 -4.95
N VAL A 74 -4.42 11.10 -4.32
CA VAL A 74 -5.41 11.14 -3.24
C VAL A 74 -6.56 12.00 -3.74
N PRO A 75 -7.75 11.44 -4.04
CA PRO A 75 -8.83 12.16 -4.72
C PRO A 75 -9.23 13.47 -4.05
N GLU A 76 -9.19 13.54 -2.72
CA GLU A 76 -9.52 14.74 -1.93
C GLU A 76 -8.47 15.85 -2.06
N VAL A 77 -7.28 15.54 -2.60
CA VAL A 77 -6.15 16.48 -2.68
C VAL A 77 -5.84 16.85 -4.12
N ASN A 78 -5.67 15.87 -4.99
CA ASN A 78 -5.16 16.04 -6.34
C ASN A 78 -5.86 15.15 -7.39
N ALA A 79 -7.19 15.00 -7.33
CA ALA A 79 -7.97 14.15 -8.25
C ALA A 79 -7.65 14.37 -9.75
N ALA A 80 -7.37 15.62 -10.13
CA ALA A 80 -7.08 15.98 -11.52
C ALA A 80 -5.84 15.27 -12.08
N ASP A 81 -4.88 14.91 -11.24
CA ASP A 81 -3.65 14.25 -11.65
C ASP A 81 -3.94 12.85 -12.25
N ALA A 82 -5.03 12.21 -11.82
CA ALA A 82 -5.46 10.91 -12.36
C ALA A 82 -5.77 10.95 -13.87
N LEU A 83 -6.02 12.12 -14.44
CA LEU A 83 -6.27 12.29 -15.87
C LEU A 83 -4.99 12.19 -16.69
N ASN A 84 -3.84 12.54 -16.11
CA ASN A 84 -2.52 12.43 -16.75
C ASN A 84 -1.82 11.12 -16.33
N ARG A 85 -2.17 10.02 -16.99
CA ARG A 85 -1.64 8.68 -16.72
C ARG A 85 -1.12 8.01 -18.00
N PRO A 86 -0.01 8.44 -18.57
CA PRO A 86 0.47 7.97 -19.87
C PRO A 86 0.75 6.46 -19.91
N ARG A 87 1.05 5.84 -18.76
CA ARG A 87 1.22 4.39 -18.63
C ARG A 87 -0.06 3.62 -18.32
N GLY A 88 -1.23 4.29 -18.24
CA GLY A 88 -2.46 3.65 -17.82
C GLY A 88 -2.48 3.25 -16.34
N ILE A 89 -1.53 3.73 -15.51
CA ILE A 89 -1.36 3.39 -14.11
C ILE A 89 -1.67 4.61 -13.24
N ILE A 90 -2.38 4.40 -12.14
CA ILE A 90 -2.54 5.36 -11.04
C ILE A 90 -1.99 4.70 -9.79
N ALA A 91 -1.01 5.31 -9.14
CA ALA A 91 -0.46 4.82 -7.88
C ALA A 91 -1.28 5.33 -6.68
N ASN A 92 -1.62 4.42 -5.78
CA ASN A 92 -2.22 4.74 -4.49
C ASN A 92 -1.10 4.95 -3.45
N PRO A 93 -1.10 6.07 -2.71
CA PRO A 93 -0.02 6.39 -1.79
C PRO A 93 0.07 5.44 -0.58
N ASN A 94 1.10 5.65 0.24
CA ASN A 94 1.23 5.04 1.54
C ASN A 94 0.04 5.41 2.45
N CYS A 95 -0.45 4.46 3.24
CA CYS A 95 -1.64 4.62 4.08
C CYS A 95 -1.52 5.80 5.06
N THR A 96 -0.35 5.99 5.66
CA THR A 96 -0.08 7.10 6.58
C THR A 96 -0.04 8.43 5.84
N THR A 97 0.56 8.46 4.64
CA THR A 97 0.59 9.65 3.77
C THR A 97 -0.82 10.09 3.39
N ILE A 98 -1.69 9.17 2.97
CA ILE A 98 -3.07 9.49 2.55
C ILE A 98 -3.81 10.24 3.67
N GLN A 99 -3.82 9.66 4.88
CA GLN A 99 -4.51 10.27 6.03
C GLN A 99 -3.99 11.66 6.34
N MET A 100 -2.67 11.84 6.30
CA MET A 100 -2.00 13.10 6.59
C MET A 100 -2.34 14.16 5.54
N VAL A 101 -2.19 13.88 4.24
CA VAL A 101 -2.37 14.90 3.19
C VAL A 101 -3.81 15.37 3.05
N VAL A 102 -4.80 14.53 3.36
CA VAL A 102 -6.21 14.96 3.40
C VAL A 102 -6.42 16.06 4.45
N ALA A 103 -5.87 15.89 5.65
CA ALA A 103 -5.92 16.91 6.70
C ALA A 103 -5.10 18.16 6.32
N LEU A 104 -3.88 17.97 5.77
CA LEU A 104 -3.02 19.06 5.35
C LEU A 104 -3.66 19.90 4.23
N LYS A 105 -4.39 19.27 3.29
CA LYS A 105 -5.05 20.01 2.20
C LYS A 105 -6.06 21.02 2.70
N ALA A 106 -6.80 20.69 3.75
CA ALA A 106 -7.74 21.62 4.36
C ALA A 106 -7.02 22.85 4.94
N ILE A 107 -5.86 22.65 5.55
CA ILE A 107 -5.02 23.73 6.10
C ILE A 107 -4.39 24.54 4.99
N GLU A 108 -3.79 23.89 3.98
CA GLU A 108 -3.14 24.55 2.85
C GLU A 108 -4.08 25.48 2.07
N ASN A 109 -5.36 25.12 1.97
CA ASN A 109 -6.37 25.97 1.35
C ASN A 109 -6.63 27.29 2.11
N LEU A 110 -6.26 27.36 3.39
CA LEU A 110 -6.42 28.55 4.23
C LEU A 110 -5.10 29.30 4.41
N SER A 111 -4.00 28.59 4.54
CA SER A 111 -2.68 29.15 4.81
C SER A 111 -1.58 28.19 4.38
N HIS A 112 -0.57 28.69 3.69
CA HIS A 112 0.55 27.89 3.21
C HIS A 112 1.32 27.18 4.34
N ILE A 113 1.44 25.87 4.24
CA ILE A 113 2.13 25.02 5.20
C ILE A 113 3.65 25.09 4.99
N LYS A 114 4.39 25.54 6.01
CA LYS A 114 5.85 25.61 5.96
C LYS A 114 6.56 24.40 6.54
N ARG A 115 5.94 23.75 7.50
CA ARG A 115 6.52 22.60 8.21
C ARG A 115 5.42 21.69 8.74
N VAL A 116 5.67 20.38 8.67
CA VAL A 116 4.83 19.35 9.25
C VAL A 116 5.64 18.56 10.26
N HIS A 117 5.11 18.41 11.47
CA HIS A 117 5.56 17.42 12.45
C HIS A 117 4.42 16.44 12.66
N VAL A 118 4.68 15.17 12.47
CA VAL A 118 3.68 14.11 12.56
C VAL A 118 4.16 12.98 13.45
N SER A 119 3.26 12.47 14.29
CA SER A 119 3.46 11.24 15.05
C SER A 119 2.32 10.30 14.73
N THR A 120 2.63 9.02 14.54
CA THR A 120 1.66 8.00 14.14
C THR A 120 1.66 6.82 15.08
N TYR A 121 0.49 6.18 15.23
CA TYR A 121 0.35 4.87 15.83
C TYR A 121 -0.17 3.91 14.76
N GLN A 122 0.61 2.87 14.47
CA GLN A 122 0.32 1.94 13.39
C GLN A 122 0.15 0.52 13.91
N ALA A 123 -0.86 -0.18 13.41
CA ALA A 123 -1.15 -1.56 13.81
C ALA A 123 -0.28 -2.58 13.06
N ALA A 124 -0.08 -3.74 13.67
CA ALA A 124 0.61 -4.88 13.07
C ALA A 124 0.03 -5.31 11.71
N SER A 125 -1.26 -5.07 11.48
CA SER A 125 -1.97 -5.44 10.24
C SER A 125 -1.37 -4.79 8.98
N GLY A 126 -0.79 -3.59 9.09
CA GLY A 126 -0.09 -2.92 7.99
C GLY A 126 1.14 -3.69 7.47
N ALA A 127 1.76 -4.52 8.32
CA ALA A 127 2.87 -5.38 7.93
C ALA A 127 2.42 -6.78 7.40
N GLY A 128 1.11 -6.99 7.25
CA GLY A 128 0.52 -8.16 6.62
C GLY A 128 0.16 -9.32 7.56
N ALA A 129 -0.37 -10.40 6.99
CA ALA A 129 -0.92 -11.52 7.75
C ALA A 129 0.10 -12.22 8.65
N THR A 130 1.36 -12.32 8.22
CA THR A 130 2.45 -12.92 9.03
C THR A 130 2.75 -12.11 10.27
N ALA A 131 2.73 -10.79 10.18
CA ALA A 131 2.94 -9.89 11.31
C ALA A 131 1.78 -9.98 12.34
N MET A 132 0.54 -10.07 11.87
CA MET A 132 -0.61 -10.30 12.74
C MET A 132 -0.52 -11.66 13.44
N ALA A 133 -0.15 -12.72 12.70
CA ALA A 133 0.01 -14.06 13.26
C ALA A 133 1.13 -14.10 14.32
N GLU A 134 2.24 -13.42 14.08
CA GLU A 134 3.33 -13.29 15.07
C GLU A 134 2.85 -12.58 16.35
N LEU A 135 2.11 -11.48 16.22
CA LEU A 135 1.57 -10.77 17.38
C LEU A 135 0.65 -11.67 18.23
N VAL A 136 -0.24 -12.44 17.58
CA VAL A 136 -1.10 -13.40 18.27
C VAL A 136 -0.26 -14.46 18.97
N LYS A 137 0.72 -15.05 18.28
CA LYS A 137 1.65 -16.05 18.83
C LYS A 137 2.41 -15.53 20.04
N GLN A 138 2.87 -14.27 20.00
CA GLN A 138 3.55 -13.63 21.13
C GLN A 138 2.64 -13.53 22.36
N TYR A 139 1.36 -13.14 22.19
CA TYR A 139 0.41 -13.13 23.30
C TYR A 139 0.16 -14.53 23.88
N GLU A 140 0.00 -15.55 23.03
CA GLU A 140 -0.20 -16.93 23.46
C GLU A 140 1.01 -17.47 24.26
N GLN A 141 2.22 -17.15 23.83
CA GLN A 141 3.46 -17.53 24.52
C GLN A 141 3.57 -16.85 25.88
N LEU A 142 3.37 -15.53 25.93
CA LEU A 142 3.42 -14.76 27.18
C LEU A 142 2.37 -15.22 28.22
N LEU A 143 1.17 -15.58 27.77
CA LEU A 143 0.14 -16.13 28.66
C LEU A 143 0.52 -17.50 29.26
N LYS A 144 1.39 -18.27 28.59
CA LYS A 144 1.94 -19.54 29.06
C LYS A 144 3.21 -19.37 29.89
N GLY A 145 3.72 -18.16 30.04
CA GLY A 145 5.02 -17.88 30.69
C GLY A 145 6.22 -18.24 29.82
N GLU A 146 6.03 -18.35 28.50
CA GLU A 146 7.09 -18.64 27.52
C GLU A 146 7.69 -17.34 26.97
N GLU A 147 8.95 -17.38 26.52
CA GLU A 147 9.59 -16.28 25.83
C GLU A 147 8.94 -16.06 24.45
N PRO A 148 8.58 -14.80 24.12
CA PRO A 148 7.92 -14.50 22.84
C PRO A 148 8.90 -14.63 21.66
N THR A 149 8.44 -15.28 20.61
CA THR A 149 9.19 -15.39 19.34
C THR A 149 9.16 -14.05 18.59
N VAL A 150 10.32 -13.56 18.15
CA VAL A 150 10.47 -12.33 17.36
C VAL A 150 11.11 -12.68 16.02
N GLU A 151 10.35 -12.66 14.94
CA GLU A 151 10.78 -13.07 13.60
C GLU A 151 10.50 -11.98 12.55
N LYS A 152 9.28 -11.42 12.55
CA LYS A 152 8.84 -10.41 11.59
C LYS A 152 9.12 -8.99 12.05
N PHE A 153 8.96 -8.72 13.32
CA PHE A 153 9.27 -7.43 13.92
C PHE A 153 10.73 -7.37 14.39
N ALA A 154 11.27 -6.17 14.58
CA ALA A 154 12.60 -5.98 15.15
C ALA A 154 12.67 -6.32 16.65
N TYR A 155 11.53 -6.22 17.34
CA TYR A 155 11.37 -6.45 18.78
C TYR A 155 10.02 -7.09 19.08
N GLN A 156 9.86 -7.63 20.31
CA GLN A 156 8.56 -8.04 20.81
C GLN A 156 7.55 -6.89 20.65
N LEU A 157 6.40 -7.18 20.06
CA LEU A 157 5.30 -6.22 19.89
C LEU A 157 4.20 -6.42 20.94
N ALA A 158 3.91 -7.65 21.38
CA ALA A 158 2.93 -7.91 22.42
C ALA A 158 3.26 -7.15 23.69
N TYR A 159 2.29 -6.37 24.24
CA TYR A 159 2.45 -5.46 25.37
C TYR A 159 3.56 -4.40 25.19
N ASN A 160 3.84 -4.00 23.97
CA ASN A 160 4.90 -3.05 23.66
C ASN A 160 4.51 -2.09 22.55
N VAL A 161 5.29 -1.02 22.41
CA VAL A 161 5.28 -0.10 21.27
C VAL A 161 6.70 -0.02 20.71
N ILE A 162 6.87 -0.39 19.45
CA ILE A 162 8.15 -0.26 18.74
C ILE A 162 8.22 1.16 18.17
N PRO A 163 9.24 1.98 18.53
CA PRO A 163 9.27 3.41 18.22
C PRO A 163 9.70 3.71 16.77
N HIS A 164 9.53 2.78 15.86
CA HIS A 164 9.78 2.96 14.43
C HIS A 164 8.98 1.96 13.59
N VAL A 165 8.74 2.29 12.33
CA VAL A 165 8.12 1.42 11.33
C VAL A 165 9.06 1.30 10.14
N ASP A 166 9.24 0.06 9.64
CA ASP A 166 10.17 -0.27 8.54
C ASP A 166 11.65 -0.10 8.97
N VAL A 167 12.59 -0.28 8.04
CA VAL A 167 14.02 -0.23 8.26
C VAL A 167 14.57 1.19 8.16
N PHE A 168 15.63 1.47 8.90
CA PHE A 168 16.34 2.74 8.81
C PHE A 168 17.11 2.86 7.49
N THR A 169 17.16 4.08 6.98
CA THR A 169 17.97 4.48 5.83
C THR A 169 19.25 5.20 6.31
N ASP A 170 20.20 5.44 5.40
CA ASP A 170 21.50 6.04 5.72
C ASP A 170 21.40 7.45 6.33
N ASN A 171 20.29 8.15 6.10
CA ASN A 171 20.04 9.48 6.65
C ASN A 171 19.43 9.48 8.07
N GLY A 172 19.29 8.29 8.68
CA GLY A 172 18.74 8.12 10.03
C GLY A 172 17.22 8.12 10.11
N TYR A 173 16.52 8.31 9.01
CA TYR A 173 15.06 8.14 8.92
C TYR A 173 14.70 6.72 8.50
N THR A 174 13.51 6.26 8.84
CA THR A 174 12.98 4.99 8.34
C THR A 174 12.43 5.13 6.92
N LYS A 175 12.29 4.01 6.21
CA LYS A 175 11.62 4.00 4.91
C LYS A 175 10.18 4.51 5.00
N GLU A 176 9.48 4.24 6.10
CA GLU A 176 8.12 4.73 6.31
C GLU A 176 8.08 6.25 6.40
N GLU A 177 8.99 6.87 7.16
CA GLU A 177 9.12 8.32 7.24
C GLU A 177 9.49 8.94 5.89
N MET A 178 10.38 8.30 5.13
CA MET A 178 10.76 8.75 3.79
C MET A 178 9.62 8.65 2.77
N LYS A 179 8.72 7.68 2.91
CA LYS A 179 7.48 7.65 2.10
C LYS A 179 6.64 8.91 2.37
N MET A 180 6.36 9.22 3.64
CA MET A 180 5.61 10.44 3.98
C MET A 180 6.27 11.70 3.42
N TYR A 181 7.58 11.82 3.55
CA TYR A 181 8.33 12.96 3.05
C TYR A 181 8.26 13.12 1.52
N ASN A 182 8.50 12.06 0.77
CA ASN A 182 8.57 12.10 -0.69
C ASN A 182 7.17 12.16 -1.32
N GLU A 183 6.27 11.30 -0.86
CA GLU A 183 4.92 11.19 -1.43
C GLU A 183 4.10 12.47 -1.18
N THR A 184 4.21 13.09 0.00
CA THR A 184 3.52 14.36 0.30
C THR A 184 3.88 15.45 -0.70
N ARG A 185 5.17 15.59 -1.04
CA ARG A 185 5.62 16.57 -2.03
C ARG A 185 5.08 16.31 -3.42
N LYS A 186 5.00 15.04 -3.81
CA LYS A 186 4.45 14.66 -5.11
C LYS A 186 2.94 14.88 -5.21
N ILE A 187 2.20 14.67 -4.11
CA ILE A 187 0.74 14.79 -4.07
C ILE A 187 0.28 16.25 -3.94
N MET A 188 1.00 17.05 -3.15
CA MET A 188 0.58 18.43 -2.84
C MET A 188 1.22 19.51 -3.74
N HIS A 189 2.17 19.13 -4.63
CA HIS A 189 2.93 19.98 -5.58
C HIS A 189 3.80 21.06 -4.92
#